data_168ceb419e140704dad5a24a9814ad3d
#
_entry.id   168ceb419e140704dad5a24a9814ad3d
#
_cell.length_a   1.000
_cell.length_b   1.000
_cell.length_c   1.000
_cell.angle_alpha   90.00
_cell.angle_beta   90.00
_cell.angle_gamma   90.00
#
_symmetry.space_group_name_H-M   'P 1'
#
loop_
_entity.id
_entity.type
_entity.pdbx_description
1 polymer ?
#
loop_
_entity_poly.entity_id
_entity_poly.type
_entity_poly.pdbx_seq_one_letter_code
_entity_poly.pdbx_strand_id
1 'polypeptide(L)'
;MQRACRTAELAGFAHPDVTPLLQEVDYGRYEGLTSKQIHEEDPDWEVFKDGSPGGETPAQIYARAQRFIHLASRGREGRVIAFGHGHFLRAVGVAWIHADITLGTGLWLDVATLSILRDGERGRVIAMWNAS
;
A
#
# COMPACT_ATOMS: atom_id res chain seq x y z
N MET A 1 10.50 -0.10 -6.80
CA MET A 1 9.92 0.74 -7.87
C MET A 1 9.96 0.06 -9.24
N GLN A 2 11.07 -0.52 -9.71
CA GLN A 2 11.19 -1.17 -11.03
C GLN A 2 10.12 -2.25 -11.29
N ARG A 3 9.82 -3.11 -10.31
CA ARG A 3 8.80 -4.17 -10.44
C ARG A 3 7.41 -3.61 -10.71
N ALA A 4 7.02 -2.55 -10.01
CA ALA A 4 5.71 -1.91 -10.22
C ALA A 4 5.61 -1.25 -11.60
N CYS A 5 6.66 -0.56 -12.05
CA CYS A 5 6.72 0.00 -13.42
C CYS A 5 6.60 -1.11 -14.48
N ARG A 6 7.31 -2.22 -14.27
CA ARG A 6 7.24 -3.35 -15.21
C ARG A 6 5.85 -3.98 -15.25
N THR A 7 5.18 -4.07 -14.10
CA THR A 7 3.78 -4.54 -14.04
C THR A 7 2.85 -3.59 -14.81
N ALA A 8 3.03 -2.28 -14.66
CA ALA A 8 2.25 -1.29 -15.40
C ALA A 8 2.43 -1.43 -16.92
N GLU A 9 3.67 -1.56 -17.37
CA GLU A 9 3.99 -1.78 -18.79
C GLU A 9 3.30 -3.03 -19.37
N LEU A 10 3.41 -4.16 -18.63
CA LEU A 10 2.80 -5.43 -19.02
C LEU A 10 1.27 -5.36 -19.04
N ALA A 11 0.68 -4.50 -18.20
CA ALA A 11 -0.75 -4.23 -18.19
C ALA A 11 -1.19 -3.22 -19.29
N GLY A 12 -0.28 -2.74 -20.13
CA GLY A 12 -0.59 -1.84 -21.23
C GLY A 12 -0.41 -0.35 -20.94
N PHE A 13 0.18 0.00 -19.79
CA PHE A 13 0.45 1.39 -19.37
C PHE A 13 1.93 1.71 -19.59
N ALA A 14 2.31 2.07 -20.82
CA ALA A 14 3.71 2.21 -21.22
C ALA A 14 4.48 3.38 -20.57
N HIS A 15 3.77 4.41 -20.10
CA HIS A 15 4.38 5.62 -19.54
C HIS A 15 3.68 6.05 -18.25
N PRO A 16 3.77 5.26 -17.15
CA PRO A 16 3.16 5.64 -15.89
C PRO A 16 3.91 6.82 -15.25
N ASP A 17 3.17 7.73 -14.63
CA ASP A 17 3.76 8.71 -13.73
C ASP A 17 4.39 7.98 -12.53
N VAL A 18 5.65 8.27 -12.22
CA VAL A 18 6.38 7.63 -11.11
C VAL A 18 6.39 8.57 -9.90
N THR A 19 6.02 8.05 -8.75
CA THR A 19 6.06 8.80 -7.48
C THR A 19 6.71 7.99 -6.36
N PRO A 20 7.59 8.61 -5.55
CA PRO A 20 8.15 7.97 -4.36
C PRO A 20 7.08 7.56 -3.32
N LEU A 21 5.90 8.18 -3.36
CA LEU A 21 4.81 7.87 -2.44
C LEU A 21 4.31 6.42 -2.58
N LEU A 22 4.51 5.78 -3.75
CA LEU A 22 4.12 4.38 -4.00
C LEU A 22 5.23 3.36 -3.72
N GLN A 23 6.36 3.77 -3.17
CA GLN A 23 7.38 2.81 -2.74
C GLN A 23 6.83 1.86 -1.67
N GLU A 24 7.41 0.66 -1.60
CA GLU A 24 7.10 -0.25 -0.49
C GLU A 24 7.48 0.38 0.85
N VAL A 25 6.91 -0.13 1.92
CA VAL A 25 7.28 0.26 3.28
C VAL A 25 8.79 0.16 3.47
N ASP A 26 9.36 1.16 4.10
CA ASP A 26 10.76 1.12 4.54
C ASP A 26 10.88 0.24 5.78
N TYR A 27 11.44 -0.95 5.59
CA TYR A 27 11.63 -1.93 6.67
C TYR A 27 12.89 -1.69 7.51
N GLY A 28 13.68 -0.64 7.21
CA GLY A 28 14.89 -0.32 7.97
C GLY A 28 15.82 -1.52 8.11
N ARG A 29 16.13 -1.92 9.34
CA ARG A 29 17.01 -3.08 9.61
C ARG A 29 16.45 -4.42 9.16
N TYR A 30 15.15 -4.52 8.93
CA TYR A 30 14.51 -5.74 8.43
C TYR A 30 14.51 -5.83 6.89
N GLU A 31 15.08 -4.84 6.21
CA GLU A 31 15.18 -4.84 4.75
C GLU A 31 15.95 -6.07 4.25
N GLY A 32 15.39 -6.77 3.26
CA GLY A 32 15.97 -8.00 2.70
C GLY A 32 15.71 -9.28 3.50
N LEU A 33 15.11 -9.18 4.68
CA LEU A 33 14.71 -10.35 5.48
C LEU A 33 13.33 -10.87 5.06
N THR A 34 13.14 -12.17 5.17
CA THR A 34 11.80 -12.78 5.06
C THR A 34 11.04 -12.59 6.36
N SER A 35 9.70 -12.63 6.31
CA SER A 35 8.86 -12.59 7.52
C SER A 35 9.25 -13.68 8.52
N LYS A 36 9.62 -14.89 8.03
CA LYS A 36 10.11 -15.98 8.88
C LYS A 36 11.37 -15.59 9.66
N GLN A 37 12.35 -14.98 8.98
CA GLN A 37 13.59 -14.54 9.61
C GLN A 37 13.34 -13.43 10.64
N ILE A 38 12.44 -12.50 10.35
CA ILE A 38 12.06 -11.45 11.31
C ILE A 38 11.40 -12.08 12.54
N HIS A 39 10.47 -13.00 12.36
CA HIS A 39 9.77 -13.67 13.45
C HIS A 39 10.65 -14.63 14.28
N GLU A 40 11.82 -15.02 13.79
CA GLU A 40 12.83 -15.73 14.58
C GLU A 40 13.43 -14.81 15.67
N GLU A 41 13.58 -13.51 15.38
CA GLU A 41 14.09 -12.50 16.31
C GLU A 41 12.96 -11.84 17.12
N ASP A 42 11.83 -11.55 16.47
CA ASP A 42 10.66 -10.87 17.02
C ASP A 42 9.38 -11.61 16.61
N PRO A 43 8.98 -12.66 17.38
CA PRO A 43 7.83 -13.50 17.01
C PRO A 43 6.50 -12.79 16.87
N ASP A 44 6.31 -11.66 17.57
CA ASP A 44 5.08 -10.88 17.59
C ASP A 44 5.10 -9.68 16.65
N TRP A 45 6.13 -9.54 15.84
CA TRP A 45 6.28 -8.40 14.95
C TRP A 45 5.17 -8.29 13.90
N GLU A 46 4.60 -7.09 13.81
CA GLU A 46 3.57 -6.70 12.85
C GLU A 46 3.87 -5.31 12.29
N VAL A 47 4.08 -5.20 10.98
CA VAL A 47 4.48 -3.94 10.35
C VAL A 47 3.54 -2.77 10.64
N PHE A 48 2.24 -3.03 10.68
CA PHE A 48 1.23 -1.98 10.93
C PHE A 48 0.99 -1.66 12.41
N LYS A 49 1.59 -2.42 13.30
CA LYS A 49 1.54 -2.21 14.75
C LYS A 49 2.86 -1.66 15.26
N ASP A 50 3.96 -2.28 14.85
CA ASP A 50 5.29 -2.04 15.42
C ASP A 50 6.18 -1.17 14.54
N GLY A 51 5.89 -1.11 13.22
CA GLY A 51 6.81 -0.53 12.26
C GLY A 51 8.07 -1.36 12.10
N SER A 52 9.16 -0.73 11.71
CA SER A 52 10.44 -1.42 11.53
C SER A 52 11.58 -0.60 12.11
N PRO A 53 12.53 -1.23 12.82
CA PRO A 53 13.66 -0.53 13.42
C PRO A 53 14.48 0.23 12.37
N GLY A 54 14.61 1.55 12.53
CA GLY A 54 15.30 2.41 11.56
C GLY A 54 14.56 2.65 10.25
N GLY A 55 13.34 2.11 10.10
CA GLY A 55 12.46 2.30 8.95
C GLY A 55 11.23 3.15 9.29
N GLU A 56 10.13 2.93 8.55
CA GLU A 56 8.89 3.66 8.77
C GLU A 56 8.15 3.16 10.03
N THR A 57 7.58 4.09 10.79
CA THR A 57 6.58 3.80 11.82
C THR A 57 5.20 3.61 11.19
N PRO A 58 4.23 2.95 11.86
CA PRO A 58 2.86 2.85 11.37
C PRO A 58 2.22 4.21 11.08
N ALA A 59 2.47 5.22 11.91
CA ALA A 59 1.97 6.58 11.69
C ALA A 59 2.56 7.22 10.42
N GLN A 60 3.83 6.99 10.13
CA GLN A 60 4.49 7.48 8.92
C GLN A 60 3.94 6.77 7.67
N ILE A 61 3.74 5.47 7.73
CA ILE A 61 3.12 4.68 6.64
C ILE A 61 1.72 5.24 6.34
N TYR A 62 0.90 5.44 7.38
CA TYR A 62 -0.45 5.98 7.24
C TYR A 62 -0.45 7.40 6.63
N ALA A 63 0.40 8.29 7.13
CA ALA A 63 0.51 9.66 6.63
C ALA A 63 0.95 9.69 5.15
N ARG A 64 1.86 8.80 4.75
CA ARG A 64 2.29 8.66 3.35
C ARG A 64 1.16 8.14 2.46
N ALA A 65 0.38 7.18 2.95
CA ALA A 65 -0.82 6.70 2.25
C ALA A 65 -1.85 7.82 2.04
N GLN A 66 -2.11 8.65 3.05
CA GLN A 66 -2.99 9.81 2.92
C GLN A 66 -2.47 10.83 1.88
N ARG A 67 -1.17 11.11 1.86
CA ARG A 67 -0.56 11.99 0.84
C ARG A 67 -0.70 11.41 -0.57
N PHE A 68 -0.53 10.10 -0.72
CA PHE A 68 -0.75 9.45 -2.01
C PHE A 68 -2.21 9.57 -2.46
N ILE A 69 -3.17 9.29 -1.58
CA ILE A 69 -4.60 9.43 -1.88
C ILE A 69 -4.92 10.87 -2.32
N HIS A 70 -4.40 11.87 -1.62
CA HIS A 70 -4.57 13.27 -1.99
C HIS A 70 -3.99 13.57 -3.38
N LEU A 71 -2.78 13.10 -3.67
CA LEU A 71 -2.15 13.25 -4.99
C LEU A 71 -2.99 12.60 -6.09
N ALA A 72 -3.47 11.38 -5.86
CA ALA A 72 -4.24 10.61 -6.84
C ALA A 72 -5.63 11.22 -7.10
N SER A 73 -6.24 11.85 -6.10
CA SER A 73 -7.59 12.43 -6.17
C SER A 73 -7.60 13.89 -6.66
N ARG A 74 -6.48 14.61 -6.55
CA ARG A 74 -6.43 16.04 -6.79
C ARG A 74 -6.56 16.40 -8.28
N GLY A 75 -7.59 17.19 -8.61
CA GLY A 75 -7.79 17.78 -9.94
C GLY A 75 -7.93 16.74 -11.05
N ARG A 76 -8.25 15.50 -10.73
CA ARG A 76 -8.42 14.40 -11.67
C ARG A 76 -9.89 14.02 -11.74
N GLU A 77 -10.43 14.04 -12.96
CA GLU A 77 -11.71 13.42 -13.26
C GLU A 77 -11.46 12.02 -13.81
N GLY A 78 -12.37 11.09 -13.49
CA GLY A 78 -12.30 9.71 -13.98
C GLY A 78 -11.53 8.76 -13.07
N ARG A 79 -10.90 7.75 -13.68
CA ARG A 79 -10.25 6.66 -12.95
C ARG A 79 -8.75 6.84 -12.93
N VAL A 80 -8.15 6.57 -11.79
CA VAL A 80 -6.70 6.49 -11.60
C VAL A 80 -6.34 5.04 -11.29
N ILE A 81 -5.35 4.49 -11.99
CA ILE A 81 -4.77 3.21 -11.64
C ILE A 81 -3.41 3.43 -11.01
N ALA A 82 -3.15 2.72 -9.91
CA ALA A 82 -1.87 2.76 -9.21
C ALA A 82 -1.25 1.36 -9.17
N PHE A 83 0.04 1.29 -9.45
CA PHE A 83 0.85 0.07 -9.34
C PHE A 83 1.83 0.25 -8.19
N GLY A 84 1.78 -0.63 -7.22
CA GLY A 84 2.58 -0.49 -6.00
C GLY A 84 2.92 -1.85 -5.39
N HIS A 85 3.16 -1.84 -4.09
CA HIS A 85 3.67 -2.98 -3.34
C HIS A 85 2.72 -3.36 -2.21
N GLY A 86 2.82 -4.62 -1.77
CA GLY A 86 1.85 -5.27 -0.91
C GLY A 86 1.51 -4.51 0.37
N HIS A 87 2.47 -4.23 1.24
CA HIS A 87 2.19 -3.57 2.51
C HIS A 87 1.72 -2.12 2.31
N PHE A 88 2.36 -1.38 1.41
CA PHE A 88 1.94 0.01 1.21
C PHE A 88 0.53 0.13 0.61
N LEU A 89 0.17 -0.72 -0.37
CA LEU A 89 -1.18 -0.70 -0.94
C LEU A 89 -2.25 -1.12 0.09
N ARG A 90 -1.93 -2.01 1.02
CA ARG A 90 -2.81 -2.33 2.17
C ARG A 90 -3.03 -1.10 3.05
N ALA A 91 -1.98 -0.34 3.34
CA ALA A 91 -2.08 0.93 4.06
C ALA A 91 -2.95 1.96 3.30
N VAL A 92 -2.84 2.02 1.98
CA VAL A 92 -3.70 2.88 1.14
C VAL A 92 -5.16 2.48 1.28
N GLY A 93 -5.48 1.18 1.25
CA GLY A 93 -6.85 0.69 1.45
C GLY A 93 -7.43 1.10 2.81
N VAL A 94 -6.65 0.94 3.88
CA VAL A 94 -7.05 1.33 5.23
C VAL A 94 -7.24 2.86 5.34
N ALA A 95 -6.29 3.63 4.83
CA ALA A 95 -6.36 5.10 4.86
C ALA A 95 -7.52 5.63 4.00
N TRP A 96 -7.86 4.95 2.91
CA TRP A 96 -8.99 5.31 2.05
C TRP A 96 -10.31 5.35 2.81
N ILE A 97 -10.56 4.34 3.64
CA ILE A 97 -11.79 4.26 4.45
C ILE A 97 -11.65 4.91 5.85
N HIS A 98 -10.57 5.66 6.08
CA HIS A 98 -10.30 6.33 7.37
C HIS A 98 -10.26 5.38 8.58
N ALA A 99 -9.87 4.14 8.38
CA ALA A 99 -9.75 3.14 9.44
C ALA A 99 -8.39 3.23 10.16
N ASP A 100 -8.26 2.52 11.28
CA ASP A 100 -7.00 2.42 12.00
C ASP A 100 -5.97 1.60 11.19
N ILE A 101 -4.71 2.06 11.17
CA ILE A 101 -3.65 1.43 10.36
C ILE A 101 -3.44 -0.05 10.71
N THR A 102 -3.67 -0.46 11.94
CA THR A 102 -3.52 -1.85 12.38
C THR A 102 -4.45 -2.82 11.63
N LEU A 103 -5.56 -2.33 11.08
CA LEU A 103 -6.45 -3.13 10.23
C LEU A 103 -5.79 -3.59 8.93
N GLY A 104 -4.69 -2.96 8.52
CA GLY A 104 -3.89 -3.41 7.37
C GLY A 104 -3.40 -4.85 7.49
N THR A 105 -3.19 -5.36 8.71
CA THR A 105 -2.84 -6.76 8.96
C THR A 105 -3.91 -7.73 8.43
N GLY A 106 -5.19 -7.36 8.56
CA GLY A 106 -6.32 -8.16 8.09
C GLY A 106 -6.66 -8.02 6.60
N LEU A 107 -6.06 -7.05 5.89
CA LEU A 107 -6.25 -6.85 4.47
C LEU A 107 -5.19 -7.58 3.66
N TRP A 108 -5.37 -8.88 3.46
CA TRP A 108 -4.44 -9.65 2.62
C TRP A 108 -4.43 -9.14 1.18
N LEU A 109 -3.26 -9.11 0.56
CA LEU A 109 -3.09 -8.66 -0.83
C LEU A 109 -2.03 -9.52 -1.52
N ASP A 110 -2.47 -10.27 -2.51
CA ASP A 110 -1.60 -11.09 -3.36
C ASP A 110 -0.97 -10.26 -4.49
N VAL A 111 0.05 -10.83 -5.10
CA VAL A 111 0.67 -10.25 -6.30
C VAL A 111 -0.26 -10.37 -7.51
N ALA A 112 -0.17 -9.42 -8.42
CA ALA A 112 -0.93 -9.39 -9.68
C ALA A 112 -2.46 -9.42 -9.49
N THR A 113 -2.96 -8.86 -8.39
CA THR A 113 -4.39 -8.70 -8.13
C THR A 113 -4.83 -7.25 -8.28
N LEU A 114 -6.14 -7.04 -8.44
CA LEU A 114 -6.76 -5.73 -8.57
C LEU A 114 -7.65 -5.44 -7.36
N SER A 115 -7.57 -4.21 -6.86
CA SER A 115 -8.48 -3.69 -5.85
C SER A 115 -9.11 -2.40 -6.35
N ILE A 116 -10.35 -2.12 -5.97
CA ILE A 116 -11.09 -0.91 -6.36
C ILE A 116 -11.52 -0.14 -5.12
N LEU A 117 -11.02 1.08 -5.03
CA LEU A 117 -11.39 2.08 -4.03
C LEU A 117 -12.24 3.13 -4.73
N ARG A 118 -13.39 3.48 -4.19
CA ARG A 118 -14.27 4.49 -4.77
C ARG A 118 -15.08 5.22 -3.72
N ASP A 119 -15.68 6.33 -4.11
CA ASP A 119 -16.71 6.97 -3.31
C ASP A 119 -17.99 6.14 -3.34
N GLY A 120 -18.62 5.96 -2.21
CA GLY A 120 -19.93 5.36 -2.03
C GLY A 120 -20.98 6.44 -1.70
N GLU A 121 -22.21 6.02 -1.46
CA GLU A 121 -23.31 6.93 -1.14
C GLU A 121 -23.12 7.66 0.19
N ARG A 122 -22.42 7.05 1.15
CA ARG A 122 -22.23 7.56 2.51
C ARG A 122 -20.77 7.74 2.90
N GLY A 123 -19.87 7.78 1.93
CA GLY A 123 -18.43 7.93 2.16
C GLY A 123 -17.61 6.97 1.32
N ARG A 124 -16.32 6.89 1.58
CA ARG A 124 -15.38 6.06 0.85
C ARG A 124 -15.56 4.58 1.15
N VAL A 125 -15.46 3.75 0.12
CA VAL A 125 -15.62 2.29 0.23
C VAL A 125 -14.50 1.55 -0.49
N ILE A 126 -14.20 0.36 -0.02
CA ILE A 126 -13.44 -0.64 -0.75
C ILE A 126 -14.46 -1.47 -1.53
N ALA A 127 -14.61 -1.21 -2.82
CA ALA A 127 -15.62 -1.86 -3.66
C ALA A 127 -15.18 -3.26 -4.11
N MET A 128 -13.89 -3.49 -4.21
CA MET A 128 -13.29 -4.78 -4.51
C MET A 128 -11.91 -4.86 -3.89
N TRP A 129 -11.53 -6.01 -3.40
CA TRP A 129 -10.23 -6.22 -2.79
C TRP A 129 -9.63 -7.56 -3.21
N ASN A 130 -8.34 -7.52 -3.62
CA ASN A 130 -7.54 -8.71 -3.92
C ASN A 130 -8.16 -9.64 -4.97
N ALA A 131 -8.76 -9.09 -6.01
CA ALA A 131 -9.35 -9.89 -7.09
C ALA A 131 -8.29 -10.26 -8.14
N SER A 132 -8.29 -11.53 -8.53
CA SER A 132 -7.45 -12.09 -9.59
C SER A 132 -8.18 -12.15 -10.93
#